data_d8767807ae1df26e4e8b3a99580dcef8
#
_entry.id   d8767807ae1df26e4e8b3a99580dcef8
#
_cell.length_a   1.000
_cell.length_b   1.000
_cell.length_c   1.000
_cell.angle_alpha   90.00
_cell.angle_beta   90.00
_cell.angle_gamma   90.00
#
_symmetry.space_group_name_H-M   'P 1'
#
loop_
_entity.id
_entity.type
_entity.pdbx_description
1 polymer ?
#
loop_
_entity_poly.entity_id
_entity_poly.type
_entity_poly.pdbx_seq_one_letter_code
_entity_poly.pdbx_strand_id
1 'polypeptide(L)'
;MRSARPEDETGLARLDAVAWTPASGFPSVMERAHDLFFTFFTDDGPPGEYLVAELGGQLAGYVRVRPVTAIPENAHVLGVMGLAVAPGARGRGVGSALLTAAEQRARSRGARKLSLRVLSTNEAALRLYERLGFQREGTLRDEFCIGGRSVDDVVMAKHLT
;
A
#
# COMPACT_ATOMS: atom_id res chain seq x y z
N MET A 1 7.59 8.43 11.24
CA MET A 1 7.13 7.05 10.94
C MET A 1 6.97 6.26 12.21
N ARG A 2 5.88 5.58 12.38
CA ARG A 2 5.62 4.67 13.50
C ARG A 2 4.63 3.56 13.09
N SER A 3 4.51 2.54 13.91
CA SER A 3 3.42 1.57 13.77
C SER A 3 2.06 2.25 14.01
N ALA A 4 1.05 1.81 13.30
CA ALA A 4 -0.31 2.25 13.55
C ALA A 4 -0.81 1.74 14.91
N ARG A 5 -1.74 2.46 15.50
CA ARG A 5 -2.39 2.17 16.77
C ARG A 5 -3.90 2.13 16.56
N PRO A 6 -4.67 1.48 17.44
CA PRO A 6 -6.13 1.48 17.35
C PRO A 6 -6.75 2.90 17.29
N GLU A 7 -6.13 3.87 17.95
CA GLU A 7 -6.58 5.27 17.98
C GLU A 7 -6.45 5.98 16.62
N ASP A 8 -5.67 5.43 15.68
CA ASP A 8 -5.52 5.98 14.34
C ASP A 8 -6.71 5.65 13.43
N GLU A 9 -7.62 4.76 13.84
CA GLU A 9 -8.76 4.26 13.06
C GLU A 9 -9.50 5.35 12.30
N THR A 10 -10.00 6.36 13.01
CA THR A 10 -10.79 7.44 12.40
C THR A 10 -9.96 8.29 11.44
N GLY A 11 -8.69 8.56 11.79
CA GLY A 11 -7.79 9.35 10.96
C GLY A 11 -7.42 8.62 9.67
N LEU A 12 -7.17 7.32 9.76
CA LEU A 12 -6.84 6.47 8.60
C LEU A 12 -8.05 6.26 7.71
N ALA A 13 -9.25 6.05 8.26
CA ALA A 13 -10.48 5.95 7.48
C ALA A 13 -10.73 7.23 6.66
N ARG A 14 -10.54 8.41 7.26
CA ARG A 14 -10.67 9.70 6.55
C ARG A 14 -9.61 9.87 5.46
N LEU A 15 -8.37 9.49 5.74
CA LEU A 15 -7.29 9.54 4.76
C LEU A 15 -7.58 8.61 3.59
N ASP A 16 -8.01 7.38 3.86
CA ASP A 16 -8.32 6.38 2.85
C ASP A 16 -9.45 6.84 1.92
N ALA A 17 -10.48 7.48 2.47
CA ALA A 17 -11.60 8.02 1.71
C ALA A 17 -11.21 9.03 0.61
N VAL A 18 -10.08 9.73 0.77
CA VAL A 18 -9.63 10.79 -0.16
C VAL A 18 -8.35 10.46 -0.91
N ALA A 19 -7.66 9.38 -0.54
CA ALA A 19 -6.34 9.07 -1.09
C ALA A 19 -6.38 8.41 -2.47
N TRP A 20 -7.45 7.68 -2.77
CA TRP A 20 -7.56 6.88 -3.99
C TRP A 20 -8.21 7.65 -5.12
N THR A 21 -7.77 7.35 -6.35
CA THR A 21 -8.30 7.89 -7.60
C THR A 21 -8.67 6.73 -8.54
N PRO A 22 -9.45 6.96 -9.61
CA PRO A 22 -9.74 5.89 -10.59
C PRO A 22 -8.50 5.26 -11.22
N ALA A 23 -7.37 5.96 -11.25
CA ALA A 23 -6.10 5.44 -11.76
C ALA A 23 -5.35 4.58 -10.76
N SER A 24 -5.63 4.69 -9.46
CA SER A 24 -4.88 4.06 -8.38
C SER A 24 -5.69 3.11 -7.50
N GLY A 25 -7.01 3.11 -7.62
CA GLY A 25 -7.89 2.31 -6.77
C GLY A 25 -9.09 1.75 -7.53
N PHE A 26 -9.90 1.00 -6.81
CA PHE A 26 -11.11 0.37 -7.34
C PHE A 26 -12.35 1.17 -6.93
N PRO A 27 -13.29 1.49 -7.85
CA PRO A 27 -14.50 2.22 -7.52
C PRO A 27 -15.28 1.63 -6.35
N SER A 28 -15.46 0.31 -6.31
CA SER A 28 -16.17 -0.38 -5.23
C SER A 28 -15.49 -0.25 -3.86
N VAL A 29 -14.16 -0.13 -3.82
CA VAL A 29 -13.41 0.11 -2.59
C VAL A 29 -13.52 1.57 -2.18
N MET A 30 -13.45 2.49 -3.16
CA MET A 30 -13.60 3.93 -2.94
C MET A 30 -14.99 4.27 -2.40
N GLU A 31 -16.05 3.66 -2.95
CA GLU A 31 -17.42 3.83 -2.46
C GLU A 31 -17.57 3.38 -1.01
N ARG A 32 -17.00 2.22 -0.63
CA ARG A 32 -17.03 1.73 0.74
C ARG A 32 -16.32 2.65 1.73
N ALA A 33 -15.24 3.30 1.33
CA ALA A 33 -14.50 4.21 2.19
C ALA A 33 -15.31 5.46 2.60
N HIS A 34 -16.39 5.75 1.90
CA HIS A 34 -17.35 6.81 2.23
C HIS A 34 -18.58 6.34 3.02
N ASP A 35 -18.67 5.03 3.33
CA ASP A 35 -19.75 4.48 4.14
C ASP A 35 -19.57 4.95 5.60
N LEU A 36 -20.68 5.36 6.24
CA LEU A 36 -20.70 5.77 7.64
C LEU A 36 -20.27 4.66 8.62
N PHE A 37 -20.41 3.39 8.20
CA PHE A 37 -20.04 2.21 8.98
C PHE A 37 -18.68 1.62 8.55
N PHE A 38 -17.92 2.31 7.67
CA PHE A 38 -16.61 1.86 7.25
C PHE A 38 -15.64 1.83 8.45
N THR A 39 -15.01 0.68 8.67
CA THR A 39 -13.90 0.51 9.60
C THR A 39 -12.63 0.27 8.81
N PHE A 40 -11.58 1.02 9.13
CA PHE A 40 -10.28 0.90 8.44
C PHE A 40 -9.55 -0.39 8.86
N PHE A 41 -9.45 -0.62 10.17
CA PHE A 41 -8.88 -1.85 10.68
C PHE A 41 -9.93 -2.98 10.73
N THR A 42 -9.51 -4.18 10.37
CA THR A 42 -10.35 -5.39 10.38
C THR A 42 -9.55 -6.53 10.97
N ASP A 43 -10.20 -7.67 11.24
CA ASP A 43 -9.50 -8.88 11.68
C ASP A 43 -8.45 -9.35 10.67
N ASP A 44 -8.72 -9.16 9.36
CA ASP A 44 -7.76 -9.42 8.27
C ASP A 44 -6.72 -8.31 8.09
N GLY A 45 -6.92 -7.14 8.69
CA GLY A 45 -6.03 -5.98 8.61
C GLY A 45 -5.86 -5.26 9.94
N PRO A 46 -5.24 -5.91 10.94
CA PRO A 46 -5.04 -5.31 12.26
C PRO A 46 -4.01 -4.18 12.21
N PRO A 47 -4.05 -3.24 13.20
CA PRO A 47 -3.12 -2.10 13.26
C PRO A 47 -1.65 -2.48 13.13
N GLY A 48 -1.25 -3.63 13.67
CA GLY A 48 0.14 -4.11 13.64
C GLY A 48 0.73 -4.36 12.24
N GLU A 49 -0.11 -4.45 11.20
CA GLU A 49 0.34 -4.59 9.81
C GLU A 49 0.66 -3.23 9.15
N TYR A 50 0.27 -2.12 9.77
CA TYR A 50 0.41 -0.78 9.18
C TYR A 50 1.55 0.01 9.80
N LEU A 51 2.22 0.79 8.94
CA LEU A 51 3.09 1.91 9.31
C LEU A 51 2.40 3.20 8.86
N VAL A 52 2.48 4.22 9.69
CA VAL A 52 1.91 5.54 9.41
C VAL A 52 2.99 6.61 9.35
N ALA A 53 2.78 7.57 8.47
CA ALA A 53 3.56 8.80 8.39
C ALA A 53 2.74 9.96 8.98
N GLU A 54 3.40 10.79 9.75
CA GLU A 54 2.84 12.03 10.29
C GLU A 54 3.63 13.24 9.79
N LEU A 55 2.93 14.30 9.46
CA LEU A 55 3.49 15.62 9.15
C LEU A 55 2.74 16.66 10.01
N GLY A 56 3.48 17.43 10.80
CA GLY A 56 2.89 18.44 11.67
C GLY A 56 1.84 17.87 12.65
N GLY A 57 2.04 16.64 13.12
CA GLY A 57 1.11 15.96 14.04
C GLY A 57 -0.15 15.38 13.39
N GLN A 58 -0.25 15.42 12.06
CA GLN A 58 -1.38 14.85 11.31
C GLN A 58 -0.95 13.66 10.48
N LEU A 59 -1.83 12.66 10.33
CA LEU A 59 -1.60 11.52 9.47
C LEU A 59 -1.48 11.97 8.01
N ALA A 60 -0.35 11.65 7.39
CA ALA A 60 -0.01 12.03 6.03
C ALA A 60 -0.02 10.85 5.06
N GLY A 61 0.00 9.62 5.56
CA GLY A 61 -0.02 8.43 4.74
C GLY A 61 0.15 7.17 5.56
N TYR A 62 -0.06 6.03 4.92
CA TYR A 62 0.19 4.71 5.51
C TYR A 62 0.75 3.75 4.47
N VAL A 63 1.36 2.67 4.97
CA VAL A 63 1.71 1.48 4.20
C VAL A 63 1.33 0.24 5.00
N ARG A 64 0.69 -0.74 4.36
CA ARG A 64 0.39 -2.05 4.94
C ARG A 64 1.40 -3.09 4.47
N VAL A 65 1.99 -3.83 5.41
CA VAL A 65 2.98 -4.88 5.14
C VAL A 65 2.58 -6.16 5.86
N ARG A 66 2.39 -7.25 5.11
CA ARG A 66 2.00 -8.55 5.65
C ARG A 66 2.61 -9.70 4.83
N PRO A 67 2.57 -10.96 5.33
CA PRO A 67 2.87 -12.13 4.53
C PRO A 67 1.96 -12.19 3.28
N VAL A 68 2.53 -12.59 2.14
CA VAL A 68 1.77 -12.75 0.88
C VAL A 68 0.85 -13.97 0.95
N THR A 69 1.33 -15.03 1.59
CA THR A 69 0.55 -16.26 1.82
C THR A 69 0.81 -16.77 3.24
N ALA A 70 -0.01 -17.71 3.70
CA ALA A 70 0.19 -18.41 4.96
C ALA A 70 1.10 -19.65 4.83
N ILE A 71 1.65 -19.91 3.62
CA ILE A 71 2.48 -21.09 3.36
C ILE A 71 3.88 -20.86 3.93
N PRO A 72 4.40 -21.74 4.79
CA PRO A 72 5.73 -21.57 5.43
C PRO A 72 6.87 -21.40 4.43
N GLU A 73 6.83 -22.06 3.29
CA GLU A 73 7.84 -21.95 2.23
C GLU A 73 7.92 -20.56 1.61
N ASN A 74 6.88 -19.75 1.79
CA ASN A 74 6.80 -18.36 1.32
C ASN A 74 7.07 -17.33 2.44
N ALA A 75 7.40 -17.74 3.66
CA ALA A 75 7.56 -16.86 4.82
C ALA A 75 8.64 -15.77 4.64
N HIS A 76 9.58 -15.97 3.71
CA HIS A 76 10.62 -15.01 3.37
C HIS A 76 10.14 -13.88 2.44
N VAL A 77 8.87 -13.89 2.00
CA VAL A 77 8.27 -12.87 1.14
C VAL A 77 7.21 -12.12 1.91
N LEU A 78 7.40 -10.81 2.06
CA LEU A 78 6.34 -9.92 2.53
C LEU A 78 5.79 -9.10 1.36
N GLY A 79 4.54 -8.69 1.47
CA GLY A 79 3.85 -7.88 0.48
C GLY A 79 3.49 -6.50 1.02
N VAL A 80 3.64 -5.48 0.19
CA VAL A 80 2.98 -4.19 0.38
C VAL A 80 1.56 -4.32 -0.18
N MET A 81 0.57 -4.35 0.73
CA MET A 81 -0.85 -4.59 0.40
C MET A 81 -1.66 -3.29 0.29
N GLY A 82 -1.05 -2.17 0.55
CA GLY A 82 -1.62 -0.84 0.42
C GLY A 82 -0.60 0.21 0.74
N LEU A 83 -0.60 1.27 -0.03
CA LEU A 83 0.20 2.48 0.17
C LEU A 83 -0.66 3.67 -0.21
N ALA A 84 -0.92 4.54 0.72
CA ALA A 84 -1.70 5.75 0.47
C ALA A 84 -1.00 6.97 1.08
N VAL A 85 -1.06 8.08 0.36
CA VAL A 85 -0.55 9.39 0.80
C VAL A 85 -1.67 10.41 0.66
N ALA A 86 -1.92 11.14 1.73
CA ALA A 86 -2.92 12.22 1.72
C ALA A 86 -2.63 13.21 0.58
N PRO A 87 -3.66 13.69 -0.15
CA PRO A 87 -3.47 14.59 -1.29
C PRO A 87 -2.56 15.78 -0.99
N GLY A 88 -2.74 16.45 0.14
CA GLY A 88 -1.93 17.59 0.57
C GLY A 88 -0.49 17.26 1.01
N ALA A 89 -0.15 15.97 1.14
CA ALA A 89 1.19 15.51 1.51
C ALA A 89 1.97 14.89 0.32
N ARG A 90 1.36 14.83 -0.84
CA ARG A 90 2.01 14.31 -2.07
C ARG A 90 3.14 15.22 -2.53
N GLY A 91 4.12 14.64 -3.24
CA GLY A 91 5.30 15.37 -3.71
C GLY A 91 6.30 15.77 -2.62
N ARG A 92 6.05 15.38 -1.35
CA ARG A 92 6.88 15.71 -0.19
C ARG A 92 7.73 14.54 0.33
N GLY A 93 7.87 13.49 -0.47
CA GLY A 93 8.67 12.31 -0.11
C GLY A 93 8.00 11.31 0.84
N VAL A 94 6.73 11.52 1.23
CA VAL A 94 6.02 10.65 2.19
C VAL A 94 5.94 9.22 1.70
N GLY A 95 5.59 9.00 0.43
CA GLY A 95 5.51 7.65 -0.16
C GLY A 95 6.85 6.93 -0.16
N SER A 96 7.94 7.63 -0.49
CA SER A 96 9.30 7.08 -0.44
C SER A 96 9.69 6.70 0.99
N ALA A 97 9.40 7.55 1.97
CA ALA A 97 9.70 7.30 3.37
C ALA A 97 8.90 6.12 3.93
N LEU A 98 7.62 5.99 3.55
CA LEU A 98 6.79 4.84 3.92
C LEU A 98 7.33 3.53 3.35
N LEU A 99 7.73 3.51 2.08
CA LEU A 99 8.30 2.32 1.45
C LEU A 99 9.68 1.95 2.04
N THR A 100 10.51 2.93 2.37
CA THR A 100 11.77 2.69 3.08
C THR A 100 11.51 2.07 4.46
N ALA A 101 10.52 2.57 5.20
CA ALA A 101 10.13 1.99 6.49
C ALA A 101 9.53 0.58 6.34
N ALA A 102 8.76 0.34 5.26
CA ALA A 102 8.24 -0.99 4.94
C ALA A 102 9.38 -1.99 4.65
N GLU A 103 10.39 -1.57 3.91
CA GLU A 103 11.59 -2.37 3.64
C GLU A 103 12.36 -2.70 4.93
N GLN A 104 12.57 -1.73 5.80
CA GLN A 104 13.22 -1.93 7.10
C GLN A 104 12.42 -2.91 7.97
N ARG A 105 11.09 -2.76 8.02
CA ARG A 105 10.21 -3.72 8.73
C ARG A 105 10.30 -5.11 8.14
N ALA A 106 10.32 -5.24 6.81
CA ALA A 106 10.45 -6.54 6.16
C ALA A 106 11.78 -7.20 6.52
N ARG A 107 12.88 -6.47 6.47
CA ARG A 107 14.22 -6.96 6.89
C ARG A 107 14.23 -7.40 8.36
N SER A 108 13.66 -6.61 9.26
CA SER A 108 13.63 -6.94 10.70
C SER A 108 12.81 -8.20 11.01
N ARG A 109 11.90 -8.58 10.10
CA ARG A 109 11.12 -9.84 10.16
C ARG A 109 11.78 -10.99 9.41
N GLY A 110 13.00 -10.83 8.94
CA GLY A 110 13.76 -11.87 8.22
C GLY A 110 13.32 -12.07 6.77
N ALA A 111 12.53 -11.15 6.20
CA ALA A 111 12.14 -11.24 4.81
C ALA A 111 13.34 -10.98 3.89
N ARG A 112 13.41 -11.73 2.79
CA ARG A 112 14.41 -11.58 1.72
C ARG A 112 13.86 -10.94 0.47
N LYS A 113 12.52 -10.77 0.40
CA LYS A 113 11.84 -10.19 -0.74
C LYS A 113 10.64 -9.37 -0.26
N LEU A 114 10.46 -8.19 -0.82
CA LEU A 114 9.29 -7.35 -0.65
C LEU A 114 8.61 -7.22 -2.03
N SER A 115 7.35 -7.66 -2.12
CA SER A 115 6.56 -7.66 -3.35
C SER A 115 5.37 -6.71 -3.26
N LEU A 116 4.83 -6.33 -4.40
CA LEU A 116 3.61 -5.52 -4.51
C LEU A 116 2.92 -5.75 -5.85
N ARG A 117 1.66 -5.32 -5.90
CA ARG A 117 0.89 -5.24 -7.15
C ARG A 117 0.44 -3.80 -7.35
N VAL A 118 0.42 -3.35 -8.59
CA VAL A 118 0.05 -1.98 -8.94
C VAL A 118 -0.69 -1.95 -10.27
N LEU A 119 -1.81 -1.23 -10.32
CA LEU A 119 -2.55 -1.05 -11.57
C LEU A 119 -1.65 -0.37 -12.62
N SER A 120 -1.69 -0.86 -13.86
CA SER A 120 -0.92 -0.29 -14.98
C SER A 120 -1.24 1.18 -15.24
N THR A 121 -2.42 1.63 -14.82
CA THR A 121 -2.86 3.04 -14.90
C THR A 121 -2.24 3.94 -13.84
N ASN A 122 -1.66 3.36 -12.77
CA ASN A 122 -1.03 4.14 -11.70
C ASN A 122 0.45 4.43 -11.99
N GLU A 123 0.68 5.24 -13.02
CA GLU A 123 2.04 5.59 -13.47
C GLU A 123 2.89 6.26 -12.38
N ALA A 124 2.27 7.06 -11.50
CA ALA A 124 2.98 7.73 -10.42
C ALA A 124 3.56 6.72 -9.43
N ALA A 125 2.80 5.70 -9.06
CA ALA A 125 3.26 4.62 -8.19
C ALA A 125 4.31 3.74 -8.88
N LEU A 126 4.12 3.39 -10.16
CA LEU A 126 5.11 2.63 -10.94
C LEU A 126 6.48 3.34 -10.92
N ARG A 127 6.50 4.63 -11.23
CA ARG A 127 7.75 5.44 -11.19
C ARG A 127 8.35 5.51 -9.78
N LEU A 128 7.53 5.59 -8.74
CA LEU A 128 7.98 5.60 -7.35
C LEU A 128 8.67 4.26 -6.99
N TYR A 129 8.04 3.15 -7.31
CA TYR A 129 8.58 1.82 -7.03
C TYR A 129 9.88 1.56 -7.79
N GLU A 130 9.94 1.89 -9.07
CA GLU A 130 11.15 1.76 -9.90
C GLU A 130 12.33 2.57 -9.33
N ARG A 131 12.10 3.83 -8.91
CA ARG A 131 13.13 4.66 -8.26
C ARG A 131 13.64 4.07 -6.95
N LEU A 132 12.82 3.33 -6.24
CA LEU A 132 13.20 2.68 -4.97
C LEU A 132 13.77 1.27 -5.17
N GLY A 133 14.00 0.86 -6.42
CA GLY A 133 14.67 -0.39 -6.75
C GLY A 133 13.76 -1.60 -6.85
N PHE A 134 12.44 -1.40 -6.91
CA PHE A 134 11.52 -2.48 -7.28
C PHE A 134 11.64 -2.75 -8.79
N GLN A 135 11.63 -4.02 -9.14
CA GLN A 135 11.68 -4.50 -10.52
C GLN A 135 10.37 -5.20 -10.88
N ARG A 136 9.97 -5.07 -12.14
CA ARG A 136 8.79 -5.79 -12.65
C ARG A 136 9.12 -7.28 -12.74
N GLU A 137 8.26 -8.12 -12.17
CA GLU A 137 8.35 -9.58 -12.26
C GLU A 137 7.33 -10.17 -13.23
N GLY A 138 6.28 -9.43 -13.55
CA GLY A 138 5.25 -9.86 -14.46
C GLY A 138 4.12 -8.84 -14.62
N THR A 139 3.25 -9.13 -15.58
CA THR A 139 2.03 -8.35 -15.82
C THR A 139 0.87 -9.32 -16.01
N LEU A 140 -0.15 -9.19 -15.19
CA LEU A 140 -1.41 -9.89 -15.34
C LEU A 140 -2.27 -9.06 -16.29
N ARG A 141 -2.42 -9.53 -17.53
CA ARG A 141 -3.15 -8.79 -18.56
C ARG A 141 -4.64 -8.92 -18.34
N ASP A 142 -5.37 -7.83 -18.60
CA ASP A 142 -6.84 -7.81 -18.51
C ASP A 142 -7.34 -8.32 -17.14
N GLU A 143 -6.61 -8.00 -16.08
CA GLU A 143 -6.89 -8.50 -14.72
C GLU A 143 -8.13 -7.83 -14.11
N PHE A 144 -8.37 -6.56 -14.46
CA PHE A 144 -9.49 -5.78 -13.95
C PHE A 144 -10.24 -5.08 -15.08
N CYS A 145 -11.55 -4.89 -14.88
CA CYS A 145 -12.36 -4.00 -15.70
C CYS A 145 -12.78 -2.80 -14.84
N ILE A 146 -12.21 -1.64 -15.12
CA ILE A 146 -12.48 -0.41 -14.36
C ILE A 146 -13.10 0.63 -15.30
N GLY A 147 -14.34 1.03 -15.00
CA GLY A 147 -15.07 1.98 -15.86
C GLY A 147 -15.27 1.47 -17.30
N GLY A 148 -15.46 0.16 -17.49
CA GLY A 148 -15.61 -0.49 -18.79
C GLY A 148 -14.29 -0.64 -19.58
N ARG A 149 -13.15 -0.37 -18.97
CA ARG A 149 -11.84 -0.51 -19.61
C ARG A 149 -11.03 -1.63 -18.95
N SER A 150 -10.37 -2.42 -19.78
CA SER A 150 -9.39 -3.40 -19.33
C SER A 150 -8.18 -2.70 -18.70
N VAL A 151 -7.78 -3.17 -17.52
CA VAL A 151 -6.61 -2.65 -16.79
C VAL A 151 -5.75 -3.83 -16.37
N ASP A 152 -4.48 -3.76 -16.72
CA ASP A 152 -3.49 -4.76 -16.32
C ASP A 152 -3.03 -4.51 -14.87
N ASP A 153 -2.57 -5.57 -14.24
CA ASP A 153 -1.96 -5.52 -12.91
C ASP A 153 -0.48 -5.90 -12.99
N VAL A 154 0.38 -4.97 -12.59
CA VAL A 154 1.83 -5.15 -12.66
C VAL A 154 2.32 -5.71 -11.33
N VAL A 155 3.03 -6.83 -11.38
CA VAL A 155 3.69 -7.44 -10.24
C VAL A 155 5.11 -6.93 -10.16
N MET A 156 5.48 -6.35 -9.04
CA MET A 156 6.82 -5.83 -8.80
C MET A 156 7.40 -6.38 -7.50
N ALA A 157 8.71 -6.48 -7.44
CA ALA A 157 9.39 -6.90 -6.21
C ALA A 157 10.77 -6.28 -6.07
N LYS A 158 11.24 -6.24 -4.82
CA LYS A 158 12.60 -5.87 -4.46
C LYS A 158 13.22 -6.96 -3.60
N HIS A 159 14.39 -7.45 -3.99
CA HIS A 159 15.20 -8.32 -3.15
C HIS A 159 15.87 -7.52 -2.05
N LEU A 160 15.84 -8.05 -0.83
CA LEU A 160 16.25 -7.35 0.39
C LEU A 160 17.62 -7.79 0.92
N THR A 161 18.31 -8.59 0.18
CA THR A 161 19.66 -9.07 0.56
C THR A 161 20.72 -8.02 0.35
#